data_b3092162fcf577950b868c8cdbc6b412
#
_entry.id   b3092162fcf577950b868c8cdbc6b412
#
_cell.length_a   1.000
_cell.length_b   1.000
_cell.length_c   1.000
_cell.angle_alpha   90.00
_cell.angle_beta   90.00
_cell.angle_gamma   90.00
#
_symmetry.space_group_name_H-M   'P 1'
#
loop_
_entity.id
_entity.type
_entity.pdbx_description
1 polymer ?
#
loop_
_entity_poly.entity_id
_entity_poly.type
_entity_poly.pdbx_seq_one_letter_code
_entity_poly.pdbx_strand_id
1 'polypeptide(L)'
;MSVLDNVDASTNLAKNNEVQLLVFRVSDKIDSAFYAINVFKTREVVESKNHRMTQIPSSHPMLEGTIVLRGMQIPILNLPLWLGTILTQDEIQRSNILVCDFNGIVIGLRIMSAYRVIKKNWNEMHAPNSYRVGEDNVVINDTRLEDGSLCLVLDYEKLLADVIPQAMVDVFESPANLKDLKMPNKLKNGTVLIAEDSKTAQRHLKQIFDNANISIKIFDNGKELVDYVHALGEKASIVPAIITDIEMPEMSGFTVVKLLKNNSTTKDIPIIVNSSMTGSNNKREAEVLGADGFVDKTKSQNIIPLIIEIMNSKK
;
A
#
# COMPACT_ATOMS: atom_id res chain seq x y z
N MET A 1 5.41 21.57 -6.80
CA MET A 1 4.30 21.18 -5.91
C MET A 1 4.83 21.05 -4.51
N SER A 2 4.24 21.73 -3.53
CA SER A 2 4.68 21.63 -2.12
C SER A 2 4.21 20.29 -1.52
N VAL A 3 4.79 19.88 -0.39
CA VAL A 3 4.35 18.69 0.36
C VAL A 3 2.87 18.80 0.75
N LEU A 4 2.40 20.03 1.05
CA LEU A 4 1.01 20.31 1.39
C LEU A 4 0.07 20.10 0.20
N ASP A 5 0.46 20.51 -1.01
CA ASP A 5 -0.34 20.32 -2.23
C ASP A 5 -0.55 18.83 -2.55
N ASN A 6 0.47 17.99 -2.29
CA ASN A 6 0.37 16.54 -2.49
C ASN A 6 -0.57 15.87 -1.48
N VAL A 7 -0.56 16.34 -0.22
CA VAL A 7 -1.41 15.76 0.85
C VAL A 7 -2.88 16.09 0.60
N ASP A 8 -3.20 17.33 0.22
CA ASP A 8 -4.58 17.73 -0.12
C ASP A 8 -5.09 16.98 -1.37
N ALA A 9 -4.21 16.79 -2.37
CA ALA A 9 -4.54 16.01 -3.56
C ALA A 9 -4.87 14.56 -3.22
N SER A 10 -4.08 13.90 -2.37
CA SER A 10 -4.29 12.50 -1.98
C SER A 10 -5.63 12.28 -1.27
N THR A 11 -5.96 13.17 -0.33
CA THR A 11 -7.21 13.10 0.43
C THR A 11 -8.43 13.25 -0.49
N ASN A 12 -8.38 14.18 -1.45
CA ASN A 12 -9.47 14.39 -2.40
C ASN A 12 -9.64 13.20 -3.35
N LEU A 13 -8.56 12.58 -3.81
CA LEU A 13 -8.61 11.39 -4.66
C LEU A 13 -9.26 10.20 -3.95
N ALA A 14 -8.84 9.92 -2.71
CA ALA A 14 -9.42 8.85 -1.92
C ALA A 14 -10.92 9.05 -1.63
N LYS A 15 -11.36 10.31 -1.40
CA LYS A 15 -12.78 10.64 -1.25
C LYS A 15 -13.58 10.38 -2.51
N ASN A 16 -13.00 10.63 -3.69
CA ASN A 16 -13.65 10.47 -4.99
C ASN A 16 -13.49 9.06 -5.57
N ASN A 17 -12.89 8.13 -4.85
CA ASN A 17 -12.55 6.80 -5.34
C ASN A 17 -11.65 6.84 -6.58
N GLU A 18 -10.67 7.75 -6.58
CA GLU A 18 -9.74 7.99 -7.68
C GLU A 18 -8.30 7.66 -7.26
N VAL A 19 -7.49 7.30 -8.25
CA VAL A 19 -6.05 7.05 -8.10
C VAL A 19 -5.25 7.89 -9.11
N GLN A 20 -4.10 8.39 -8.69
CA GLN A 20 -3.11 9.00 -9.59
C GLN A 20 -1.96 8.02 -9.84
N LEU A 21 -1.70 7.77 -11.10
CA LEU A 21 -0.69 6.82 -11.56
C LEU A 21 0.39 7.53 -12.36
N LEU A 22 1.65 7.37 -11.97
CA LEU A 22 2.80 7.69 -12.82
C LEU A 22 2.98 6.57 -13.82
N VAL A 23 2.81 6.89 -15.10
CA VAL A 23 3.01 5.96 -16.21
C VAL A 23 4.46 6.03 -16.68
N PHE A 24 5.06 4.88 -16.91
CA PHE A 24 6.46 4.76 -17.36
C PHE A 24 6.66 3.55 -18.28
N ARG A 25 7.85 3.46 -18.88
CA ARG A 25 8.29 2.33 -19.71
C ARG A 25 9.58 1.76 -19.15
N VAL A 26 9.78 0.46 -19.34
CA VAL A 26 11.01 -0.25 -18.93
C VAL A 26 11.93 -0.57 -20.10
N SER A 27 11.51 -0.28 -21.33
CA SER A 27 12.28 -0.49 -22.56
C SER A 27 11.88 0.54 -23.60
N ASP A 28 12.81 0.90 -24.51
CA ASP A 28 12.57 1.76 -25.67
C ASP A 28 11.92 1.04 -26.86
N LYS A 29 11.71 -0.28 -26.77
CA LYS A 29 11.07 -1.06 -27.85
C LYS A 29 9.65 -0.54 -28.08
N ILE A 30 9.28 -0.41 -29.38
CA ILE A 30 8.00 0.18 -29.82
C ILE A 30 6.80 -0.55 -29.18
N ASP A 31 6.87 -1.88 -29.09
CA ASP A 31 5.78 -2.72 -28.57
C ASP A 31 5.89 -2.97 -27.05
N SER A 32 6.75 -2.23 -26.32
CA SER A 32 6.85 -2.40 -24.88
C SER A 32 5.61 -1.87 -24.19
N ALA A 33 5.09 -2.63 -23.23
CA ALA A 33 3.95 -2.24 -22.42
C ALA A 33 4.24 -0.94 -21.62
N PHE A 34 3.18 -0.19 -21.32
CA PHE A 34 3.22 0.83 -20.29
C PHE A 34 2.99 0.20 -18.93
N TYR A 35 3.71 0.70 -17.95
CA TYR A 35 3.58 0.33 -16.56
C TYR A 35 3.21 1.54 -15.73
N ALA A 36 2.58 1.31 -14.59
CA ALA A 36 2.18 2.40 -13.71
C ALA A 36 2.42 2.07 -12.25
N ILE A 37 2.67 3.12 -11.49
CA ILE A 37 2.79 3.10 -10.04
C ILE A 37 1.98 4.26 -9.45
N ASN A 38 1.39 4.06 -8.28
CA ASN A 38 0.73 5.14 -7.56
C ASN A 38 1.72 6.28 -7.27
N VAL A 39 1.35 7.51 -7.65
CA VAL A 39 2.19 8.70 -7.50
C VAL A 39 2.63 8.90 -6.04
N PHE A 40 1.78 8.54 -5.05
CA PHE A 40 2.10 8.70 -3.64
C PHE A 40 3.19 7.73 -3.13
N LYS A 41 3.45 6.66 -3.87
CA LYS A 41 4.60 5.76 -3.63
C LYS A 41 5.88 6.27 -4.31
N THR A 42 5.82 7.36 -5.08
CA THR A 42 6.97 7.92 -5.80
C THR A 42 7.51 9.16 -5.11
N ARG A 43 8.84 9.29 -5.04
CA ARG A 43 9.50 10.50 -4.52
C ARG A 43 9.99 11.39 -5.64
N GLU A 44 10.78 10.84 -6.54
CA GLU A 44 11.37 11.57 -7.68
C GLU A 44 11.87 10.61 -8.75
N VAL A 45 12.12 11.17 -9.95
CA VAL A 45 12.80 10.46 -11.06
C VAL A 45 14.14 11.15 -11.28
N VAL A 46 15.22 10.37 -11.30
CA VAL A 46 16.56 10.88 -11.55
C VAL A 46 17.22 10.16 -12.71
N GLU A 47 18.06 10.87 -13.48
CA GLU A 47 18.82 10.27 -14.59
C GLU A 47 19.94 9.37 -14.05
N SER A 48 19.97 8.11 -14.48
CA SER A 48 20.96 7.12 -14.05
C SER A 48 22.41 7.61 -14.24
N LYS A 49 22.69 8.27 -15.36
CA LYS A 49 24.04 8.78 -15.70
C LYS A 49 24.59 9.83 -14.73
N ASN A 50 23.72 10.52 -13.99
CA ASN A 50 24.11 11.58 -13.04
C ASN A 50 24.46 11.03 -11.65
N HIS A 51 24.29 9.73 -11.42
CA HIS A 51 24.53 9.10 -10.13
C HIS A 51 25.49 7.92 -10.27
N ARG A 52 26.57 7.95 -9.47
CA ARG A 52 27.52 6.84 -9.44
C ARG A 52 26.89 5.63 -8.75
N MET A 53 26.72 4.55 -9.49
CA MET A 53 26.32 3.26 -8.94
C MET A 53 27.49 2.62 -8.20
N THR A 54 27.27 2.28 -6.93
CA THR A 54 28.19 1.47 -6.14
C THR A 54 27.65 0.04 -6.11
N GLN A 55 28.41 -0.88 -6.69
CA GLN A 55 28.05 -2.30 -6.63
C GLN A 55 28.19 -2.79 -5.19
N ILE A 56 27.24 -3.57 -4.73
CA ILE A 56 27.27 -4.26 -3.45
C ILE A 56 27.25 -5.78 -3.69
N PRO A 57 27.99 -6.54 -2.90
CA PRO A 57 27.85 -7.99 -2.95
C PRO A 57 26.41 -8.37 -2.64
N SER A 58 25.72 -8.95 -3.61
CA SER A 58 24.33 -9.37 -3.46
C SER A 58 24.16 -10.77 -4.00
N SER A 59 23.35 -11.57 -3.31
CA SER A 59 22.91 -12.88 -3.78
C SER A 59 21.78 -12.78 -4.80
N HIS A 60 21.15 -11.60 -4.93
CA HIS A 60 19.99 -11.43 -5.80
C HIS A 60 20.35 -10.66 -7.08
N PRO A 61 20.15 -11.26 -8.28
CA PRO A 61 20.59 -10.68 -9.56
C PRO A 61 19.85 -9.36 -9.90
N MET A 62 18.69 -9.12 -9.32
CA MET A 62 17.91 -7.90 -9.56
C MET A 62 18.36 -6.70 -8.73
N LEU A 63 19.23 -6.90 -7.73
CA LEU A 63 19.83 -5.80 -6.97
C LEU A 63 21.13 -5.37 -7.66
N GLU A 64 21.08 -4.25 -8.40
CA GLU A 64 22.21 -3.76 -9.20
C GLU A 64 23.31 -3.11 -8.36
N GLY A 65 22.96 -2.55 -7.22
CA GLY A 65 23.85 -1.80 -6.35
C GLY A 65 23.11 -0.70 -5.61
N THR A 66 23.83 0.35 -5.22
CA THR A 66 23.27 1.52 -4.54
C THR A 66 23.74 2.82 -5.17
N ILE A 67 22.92 3.86 -5.05
CA ILE A 67 23.33 5.25 -5.29
C ILE A 67 23.20 6.05 -4.01
N VAL A 68 23.92 7.18 -3.95
CA VAL A 68 23.73 8.17 -2.88
C VAL A 68 22.89 9.32 -3.44
N LEU A 69 21.74 9.55 -2.84
CA LEU A 69 20.84 10.64 -3.19
C LEU A 69 20.47 11.42 -1.93
N ARG A 70 20.79 12.72 -1.91
CA ARG A 70 20.55 13.62 -0.76
C ARG A 70 21.07 13.06 0.57
N GLY A 71 22.21 12.39 0.54
CA GLY A 71 22.84 11.80 1.73
C GLY A 71 22.28 10.43 2.15
N MET A 72 21.27 9.93 1.47
CA MET A 72 20.71 8.58 1.70
C MET A 72 21.30 7.58 0.69
N GLN A 73 21.66 6.41 1.17
CA GLN A 73 22.05 5.30 0.31
C GLN A 73 20.80 4.52 -0.12
N ILE A 74 20.53 4.49 -1.42
CA ILE A 74 19.31 3.93 -1.99
C ILE A 74 19.67 2.70 -2.82
N PRO A 75 19.14 1.49 -2.49
CA PRO A 75 19.31 0.30 -3.31
C PRO A 75 18.54 0.43 -4.62
N ILE A 76 19.16 -0.03 -5.71
CA ILE A 76 18.59 0.04 -7.07
C ILE A 76 18.21 -1.34 -7.56
N LEU A 77 16.92 -1.51 -7.87
CA LEU A 77 16.37 -2.74 -8.40
C LEU A 77 16.20 -2.66 -9.92
N ASN A 78 16.61 -3.72 -10.59
CA ASN A 78 16.47 -3.88 -12.04
C ASN A 78 15.04 -4.32 -12.39
N LEU A 79 14.12 -3.37 -12.44
CA LEU A 79 12.72 -3.65 -12.79
C LEU A 79 12.57 -4.26 -14.19
N PRO A 80 13.30 -3.79 -15.25
CA PRO A 80 13.30 -4.46 -16.55
C PRO A 80 13.62 -5.95 -16.45
N LEU A 81 14.67 -6.32 -15.72
CA LEU A 81 15.06 -7.72 -15.55
C LEU A 81 13.99 -8.54 -14.85
N TRP A 82 13.34 -8.00 -13.81
CA TRP A 82 12.23 -8.64 -13.12
C TRP A 82 11.04 -8.92 -14.04
N LEU A 83 10.83 -8.05 -15.04
CA LEU A 83 9.82 -8.20 -16.08
C LEU A 83 10.33 -8.99 -17.32
N GLY A 84 11.48 -9.67 -17.21
CA GLY A 84 12.04 -10.49 -18.27
C GLY A 84 12.70 -9.70 -19.40
N THR A 85 12.99 -8.40 -19.22
CA THR A 85 13.63 -7.54 -20.23
C THR A 85 15.08 -7.29 -19.86
N ILE A 86 16.00 -7.67 -20.75
CA ILE A 86 17.43 -7.38 -20.60
C ILE A 86 17.75 -6.10 -21.36
N LEU A 87 18.29 -5.10 -20.67
CA LEU A 87 18.75 -3.85 -21.26
C LEU A 87 20.20 -3.97 -21.72
N THR A 88 20.53 -3.33 -22.83
CA THR A 88 21.91 -3.13 -23.28
C THR A 88 22.62 -2.09 -22.40
N GLN A 89 23.95 -2.02 -22.49
CA GLN A 89 24.74 -1.04 -21.74
C GLN A 89 24.36 0.41 -22.10
N ASP A 90 24.04 0.66 -23.37
CA ASP A 90 23.59 1.97 -23.85
C ASP A 90 22.20 2.33 -23.26
N GLU A 91 21.26 1.39 -23.24
CA GLU A 91 19.96 1.59 -22.60
C GLU A 91 20.10 1.84 -21.09
N ILE A 92 21.01 1.13 -20.39
CA ILE A 92 21.30 1.35 -18.98
C ILE A 92 21.81 2.78 -18.73
N GLN A 93 22.71 3.30 -19.58
CA GLN A 93 23.22 4.66 -19.46
C GLN A 93 22.14 5.74 -19.71
N ARG A 94 21.21 5.46 -20.61
CA ARG A 94 20.10 6.38 -20.94
C ARG A 94 18.89 6.23 -20.02
N SER A 95 18.88 5.21 -19.18
CA SER A 95 17.77 4.91 -18.27
C SER A 95 17.66 5.92 -17.14
N ASN A 96 16.51 5.90 -16.50
CA ASN A 96 16.23 6.67 -15.30
C ASN A 96 16.07 5.74 -14.09
N ILE A 97 16.13 6.33 -12.90
CA ILE A 97 15.83 5.69 -11.64
C ILE A 97 14.60 6.37 -11.06
N LEU A 98 13.54 5.62 -10.90
CA LEU A 98 12.33 6.03 -10.20
C LEU A 98 12.51 5.72 -8.72
N VAL A 99 12.70 6.76 -7.91
CA VAL A 99 12.84 6.63 -6.46
C VAL A 99 11.47 6.51 -5.83
N CYS A 100 11.27 5.42 -5.11
CA CYS A 100 10.00 5.06 -4.49
C CYS A 100 10.15 4.90 -2.98
N ASP A 101 9.04 5.07 -2.28
CA ASP A 101 8.90 4.82 -0.85
C ASP A 101 7.76 3.82 -0.61
N PHE A 102 8.10 2.65 -0.10
CA PHE A 102 7.14 1.62 0.28
C PHE A 102 7.17 1.45 1.80
N ASN A 103 6.27 2.15 2.48
CA ASN A 103 6.15 2.07 3.95
C ASN A 103 7.48 2.37 4.70
N GLY A 104 8.23 3.38 4.25
CA GLY A 104 9.50 3.78 4.84
C GLY A 104 10.73 3.08 4.22
N ILE A 105 10.55 2.07 3.39
CA ILE A 105 11.62 1.46 2.59
C ILE A 105 11.80 2.27 1.31
N VAL A 106 12.91 3.00 1.23
CA VAL A 106 13.24 3.82 0.05
C VAL A 106 14.10 3.00 -0.90
N ILE A 107 13.63 2.84 -2.13
CA ILE A 107 14.33 2.12 -3.20
C ILE A 107 14.32 2.92 -4.50
N GLY A 108 15.23 2.60 -5.40
CA GLY A 108 15.19 3.05 -6.79
C GLY A 108 14.82 1.89 -7.72
N LEU A 109 13.86 2.11 -8.59
CA LEU A 109 13.50 1.19 -9.67
C LEU A 109 14.12 1.69 -10.96
N ARG A 110 14.90 0.86 -11.66
CA ARG A 110 15.36 1.21 -13.00
C ARG A 110 14.18 1.23 -13.95
N ILE A 111 14.00 2.33 -14.66
CA ILE A 111 13.01 2.51 -15.72
C ILE A 111 13.68 3.12 -16.95
N MET A 112 13.09 2.97 -18.12
CA MET A 112 13.59 3.64 -19.33
C MET A 112 13.20 5.12 -19.33
N SER A 113 11.91 5.39 -19.19
CA SER A 113 11.38 6.76 -19.19
C SER A 113 10.10 6.88 -18.38
N ALA A 114 9.96 7.96 -17.63
CA ALA A 114 8.67 8.40 -17.11
C ALA A 114 7.89 9.08 -18.25
N TYR A 115 6.62 8.73 -18.42
CA TYR A 115 5.79 9.22 -19.52
C TYR A 115 4.90 10.37 -19.07
N ARG A 116 3.92 10.10 -18.22
CA ARG A 116 2.99 11.09 -17.68
C ARG A 116 2.30 10.60 -16.42
N VAL A 117 1.71 11.52 -15.67
CA VAL A 117 0.76 11.18 -14.60
C VAL A 117 -0.65 11.15 -15.19
N ILE A 118 -1.38 10.08 -14.90
CA ILE A 118 -2.80 9.94 -15.24
C ILE A 118 -3.63 9.86 -13.98
N LYS A 119 -4.88 10.29 -14.08
CA LYS A 119 -5.89 10.16 -13.03
C LYS A 119 -6.94 9.17 -13.52
N LYS A 120 -7.26 8.19 -12.69
CA LYS A 120 -8.23 7.13 -12.99
C LYS A 120 -9.19 6.94 -11.83
N ASN A 121 -10.43 6.58 -12.15
CA ASN A 121 -11.32 6.05 -11.14
C ASN A 121 -11.03 4.55 -10.95
N TRP A 122 -11.18 4.03 -9.74
CA TRP A 122 -10.99 2.59 -9.48
C TRP A 122 -11.86 1.68 -10.34
N ASN A 123 -13.02 2.17 -10.80
CA ASN A 123 -13.89 1.44 -11.74
C ASN A 123 -13.28 1.25 -13.14
N GLU A 124 -12.23 2.03 -13.50
CA GLU A 124 -11.47 1.92 -14.74
C GLU A 124 -10.23 1.02 -14.58
N MET A 125 -10.02 0.49 -13.38
CA MET A 125 -8.95 -0.44 -13.05
C MET A 125 -9.53 -1.86 -13.06
N HIS A 126 -8.93 -2.76 -13.82
CA HIS A 126 -9.44 -4.10 -13.99
C HIS A 126 -8.45 -5.13 -13.43
N ALA A 127 -8.97 -6.15 -12.75
CA ALA A 127 -8.16 -7.29 -12.39
C ALA A 127 -7.70 -8.04 -13.66
N PRO A 128 -6.45 -8.43 -13.79
CA PRO A 128 -5.91 -9.04 -15.00
C PRO A 128 -6.51 -10.43 -15.22
N ASN A 129 -7.57 -10.52 -16.04
CA ASN A 129 -8.28 -11.78 -16.29
C ASN A 129 -7.58 -12.72 -17.27
N SER A 130 -6.65 -12.20 -18.10
CA SER A 130 -6.10 -12.94 -19.25
C SER A 130 -4.59 -13.19 -19.18
N TYR A 131 -3.84 -12.55 -18.28
CA TYR A 131 -2.37 -12.68 -18.22
C TYR A 131 -1.90 -13.63 -17.11
N ARG A 132 -2.84 -14.34 -16.46
CA ARG A 132 -2.52 -15.32 -15.43
C ARG A 132 -1.92 -16.57 -16.09
N VAL A 133 -0.65 -16.49 -16.43
CA VAL A 133 0.15 -17.63 -16.82
C VAL A 133 1.10 -17.92 -15.66
N GLY A 134 0.69 -18.84 -14.76
CA GLY A 134 1.49 -19.31 -13.64
C GLY A 134 1.13 -18.67 -12.28
N GLU A 135 1.72 -19.20 -11.21
CA GLU A 135 1.53 -18.75 -9.81
C GLU A 135 2.21 -17.40 -9.53
N ASP A 136 3.06 -16.91 -10.45
CA ASP A 136 3.89 -15.71 -10.30
C ASP A 136 3.29 -14.46 -10.95
N ASN A 137 2.01 -14.19 -10.74
CA ASN A 137 1.39 -12.99 -11.27
C ASN A 137 1.98 -11.73 -10.61
N VAL A 138 2.67 -10.92 -11.42
CA VAL A 138 3.29 -9.64 -11.00
C VAL A 138 2.43 -8.43 -11.34
N VAL A 139 1.31 -8.62 -12.03
CA VAL A 139 0.35 -7.56 -12.39
C VAL A 139 -0.86 -7.67 -11.47
N ILE A 140 -1.17 -6.60 -10.75
CA ILE A 140 -2.33 -6.54 -9.84
C ILE A 140 -3.56 -5.94 -10.51
N ASN A 141 -3.35 -4.95 -11.39
CA ASN A 141 -4.41 -4.29 -12.14
C ASN A 141 -3.94 -3.89 -13.53
N ASP A 142 -4.88 -3.66 -14.43
CA ASP A 142 -4.63 -2.99 -15.70
C ASP A 142 -5.64 -1.87 -15.94
N THR A 143 -5.27 -0.92 -16.79
CA THR A 143 -6.13 0.15 -17.27
C THR A 143 -5.71 0.53 -18.70
N ARG A 144 -6.50 1.37 -19.37
CA ARG A 144 -6.16 1.88 -20.68
C ARG A 144 -5.81 3.36 -20.64
N LEU A 145 -4.81 3.73 -21.42
CA LEU A 145 -4.46 5.12 -21.69
C LEU A 145 -5.49 5.72 -22.68
N GLU A 146 -5.43 7.04 -22.89
CA GLU A 146 -6.34 7.75 -23.82
C GLU A 146 -6.26 7.28 -25.25
N ASP A 147 -5.08 6.81 -25.69
CA ASP A 147 -4.83 6.25 -27.02
C ASP A 147 -5.24 4.77 -27.13
N GLY A 148 -5.84 4.19 -26.09
CA GLY A 148 -6.23 2.80 -26.01
C GLY A 148 -5.11 1.83 -25.60
N SER A 149 -3.87 2.30 -25.44
CA SER A 149 -2.74 1.48 -25.02
C SER A 149 -2.97 0.87 -23.65
N LEU A 150 -2.56 -0.40 -23.48
CA LEU A 150 -2.64 -1.10 -22.19
C LEU A 150 -1.58 -0.56 -21.24
N CYS A 151 -2.00 -0.30 -19.98
CA CYS A 151 -1.13 0.13 -18.91
C CYS A 151 -1.29 -0.83 -17.70
N LEU A 152 -0.19 -1.42 -17.26
CA LEU A 152 -0.15 -2.47 -16.25
C LEU A 152 0.31 -1.89 -14.91
N VAL A 153 -0.44 -2.16 -13.85
CA VAL A 153 -0.04 -1.84 -12.48
C VAL A 153 0.57 -3.07 -11.84
N LEU A 154 1.79 -2.93 -11.34
CA LEU A 154 2.60 -4.05 -10.85
C LEU A 154 2.47 -4.19 -9.33
N ASP A 155 2.69 -5.42 -8.84
CA ASP A 155 2.87 -5.73 -7.42
C ASP A 155 4.32 -5.39 -6.99
N TYR A 156 4.56 -4.13 -6.66
CA TYR A 156 5.88 -3.66 -6.21
C TYR A 156 6.25 -4.21 -4.82
N GLU A 157 5.25 -4.58 -4.01
CA GLU A 157 5.50 -5.18 -2.71
C GLU A 157 5.99 -6.61 -2.86
N LYS A 158 5.47 -7.34 -3.85
CA LYS A 158 6.03 -8.64 -4.26
C LYS A 158 7.46 -8.50 -4.75
N LEU A 159 7.76 -7.51 -5.61
CA LEU A 159 9.13 -7.23 -6.05
C LEU A 159 10.07 -7.00 -4.86
N LEU A 160 9.64 -6.22 -3.88
CA LEU A 160 10.43 -5.97 -2.67
C LEU A 160 10.65 -7.25 -1.87
N ALA A 161 9.60 -8.04 -1.65
CA ALA A 161 9.68 -9.29 -0.91
C ALA A 161 10.60 -10.31 -1.59
N ASP A 162 10.60 -10.36 -2.93
CA ASP A 162 11.45 -11.25 -3.71
C ASP A 162 12.93 -10.84 -3.65
N VAL A 163 13.22 -9.53 -3.70
CA VAL A 163 14.60 -9.02 -3.85
C VAL A 163 15.23 -8.60 -2.52
N ILE A 164 14.45 -8.07 -1.58
CA ILE A 164 14.94 -7.54 -0.30
C ILE A 164 14.08 -8.10 0.87
N PRO A 165 14.04 -9.41 1.07
CA PRO A 165 13.18 -9.99 2.10
C PRO A 165 13.54 -9.51 3.52
N GLN A 166 14.84 -9.25 3.80
CA GLN A 166 15.28 -8.76 5.10
C GLN A 166 14.80 -7.34 5.39
N ALA A 167 14.76 -6.45 4.41
CA ALA A 167 14.24 -5.08 4.60
C ALA A 167 12.75 -5.07 4.94
N MET A 168 11.99 -6.04 4.45
CA MET A 168 10.58 -6.22 4.84
C MET A 168 10.47 -6.70 6.29
N VAL A 169 11.37 -7.56 6.75
CA VAL A 169 11.41 -8.07 8.13
C VAL A 169 11.75 -6.96 9.12
N ASP A 170 12.78 -6.16 8.83
CA ASP A 170 13.27 -5.11 9.75
C ASP A 170 12.26 -3.97 9.97
N VAL A 171 11.39 -3.70 8.99
CA VAL A 171 10.32 -2.69 9.13
C VAL A 171 9.21 -3.18 10.08
N PHE A 172 9.06 -4.48 10.21
CA PHE A 172 7.96 -5.10 10.93
C PHE A 172 8.35 -5.74 12.29
N GLU A 173 9.64 -5.78 12.63
CA GLU A 173 10.13 -6.39 13.87
C GLU A 173 10.24 -5.42 15.05
N SER A 174 9.11 -5.04 15.62
CA SER A 174 9.07 -4.67 17.05
C SER A 174 7.73 -5.12 17.61
N PRO A 175 7.67 -6.30 18.23
CA PRO A 175 6.43 -6.74 18.87
C PRO A 175 6.05 -5.71 19.93
N ALA A 176 4.85 -5.14 19.83
CA ALA A 176 4.29 -4.34 20.91
C ALA A 176 4.32 -5.17 22.19
N ASN A 177 4.77 -4.59 23.29
CA ASN A 177 4.80 -5.29 24.57
C ASN A 177 3.36 -5.45 25.09
N LEU A 178 2.68 -6.52 24.64
CA LEU A 178 1.28 -6.80 24.99
C LEU A 178 1.12 -7.41 26.39
N LYS A 179 2.25 -7.77 27.07
CA LYS A 179 2.22 -8.56 28.33
C LYS A 179 1.53 -7.83 29.47
N ASP A 180 1.56 -6.50 29.48
CA ASP A 180 1.01 -5.68 30.57
C ASP A 180 -0.38 -5.10 30.24
N LEU A 181 -0.92 -5.35 29.03
CA LEU A 181 -2.21 -4.82 28.62
C LEU A 181 -3.35 -5.79 28.97
N LYS A 182 -4.31 -5.30 29.76
CA LYS A 182 -5.53 -6.06 30.06
C LYS A 182 -6.43 -6.14 28.83
N MET A 183 -6.38 -7.28 28.15
CA MET A 183 -7.16 -7.50 26.93
C MET A 183 -8.66 -7.58 27.21
N PRO A 184 -9.51 -6.74 26.59
CA PRO A 184 -10.96 -6.81 26.75
C PRO A 184 -11.55 -8.13 26.27
N ASN A 185 -12.56 -8.66 26.98
CA ASN A 185 -13.21 -9.93 26.61
C ASN A 185 -13.78 -9.90 25.19
N LYS A 186 -14.33 -8.77 24.74
CA LYS A 186 -14.88 -8.60 23.40
C LYS A 186 -13.79 -8.77 22.35
N LEU A 187 -12.57 -8.25 22.57
CA LEU A 187 -11.43 -8.41 21.67
C LEU A 187 -10.89 -9.84 21.69
N LYS A 188 -10.85 -10.46 22.87
CA LYS A 188 -10.33 -11.83 23.04
C LYS A 188 -11.22 -12.90 22.37
N ASN A 189 -12.53 -12.70 22.40
CA ASN A 189 -13.52 -13.69 21.93
C ASN A 189 -14.18 -13.32 20.60
N GLY A 190 -13.95 -12.12 20.08
CA GLY A 190 -14.50 -11.63 18.82
C GLY A 190 -13.54 -11.75 17.67
N THR A 191 -14.02 -11.37 16.49
CA THR A 191 -13.23 -11.33 15.25
C THR A 191 -13.06 -9.87 14.81
N VAL A 192 -11.83 -9.40 14.70
CA VAL A 192 -11.51 -8.07 14.14
C VAL A 192 -11.63 -8.16 12.63
N LEU A 193 -12.28 -7.16 12.01
CA LEU A 193 -12.46 -7.09 10.56
C LEU A 193 -11.43 -6.14 9.96
N ILE A 194 -10.81 -6.53 8.86
CA ILE A 194 -9.73 -5.78 8.21
C ILE A 194 -10.04 -5.63 6.73
N ALA A 195 -10.05 -4.39 6.21
CA ALA A 195 -10.04 -4.13 4.77
C ALA A 195 -8.65 -3.65 4.36
N GLU A 196 -8.00 -4.42 3.49
CA GLU A 196 -6.63 -4.19 3.02
C GLU A 196 -6.45 -4.91 1.68
N ASP A 197 -6.07 -4.20 0.61
CA ASP A 197 -5.90 -4.78 -0.73
C ASP A 197 -4.51 -5.38 -0.94
N SER A 198 -3.49 -4.89 -0.23
CA SER A 198 -2.13 -5.38 -0.31
C SER A 198 -1.97 -6.74 0.37
N LYS A 199 -1.63 -7.78 -0.40
CA LYS A 199 -1.38 -9.13 0.14
C LYS A 199 -0.21 -9.18 1.12
N THR A 200 0.77 -8.30 0.98
CA THR A 200 1.90 -8.19 1.91
C THR A 200 1.47 -7.56 3.23
N ALA A 201 0.69 -6.46 3.18
CA ALA A 201 0.14 -5.85 4.39
C ALA A 201 -0.85 -6.79 5.10
N GLN A 202 -1.69 -7.53 4.35
CA GLN A 202 -2.57 -8.57 4.90
C GLN A 202 -1.78 -9.63 5.69
N ARG A 203 -0.68 -10.15 5.12
CA ARG A 203 0.18 -11.15 5.78
C ARG A 203 0.80 -10.59 7.05
N HIS A 204 1.27 -9.35 7.00
CA HIS A 204 1.85 -8.68 8.16
C HIS A 204 0.82 -8.47 9.27
N LEU A 205 -0.35 -7.90 8.96
CA LEU A 205 -1.43 -7.75 9.94
C LEU A 205 -1.84 -9.10 10.52
N LYS A 206 -1.96 -10.14 9.68
CA LYS A 206 -2.25 -11.49 10.14
C LYS A 206 -1.22 -11.97 11.17
N GLN A 207 0.06 -11.79 10.92
CA GLN A 207 1.13 -12.16 11.85
C GLN A 207 1.02 -11.42 13.19
N ILE A 208 0.76 -10.10 13.17
CA ILE A 208 0.56 -9.30 14.39
C ILE A 208 -0.58 -9.85 15.25
N PHE A 209 -1.73 -10.14 14.62
CA PHE A 209 -2.91 -10.61 15.33
C PHE A 209 -2.81 -12.08 15.75
N ASP A 210 -2.21 -12.95 14.95
CA ASP A 210 -1.92 -14.35 15.30
C ASP A 210 -0.99 -14.43 16.52
N ASN A 211 0.07 -13.60 16.60
CA ASN A 211 0.98 -13.50 17.73
C ASN A 211 0.27 -13.06 19.04
N ALA A 212 -0.82 -12.33 18.91
CA ALA A 212 -1.66 -11.90 20.03
C ALA A 212 -2.82 -12.86 20.34
N ASN A 213 -2.98 -13.95 19.58
CA ASN A 213 -4.10 -14.88 19.65
C ASN A 213 -5.47 -14.17 19.47
N ILE A 214 -5.56 -13.22 18.55
CA ILE A 214 -6.79 -12.49 18.22
C ILE A 214 -7.27 -12.94 16.83
N SER A 215 -8.53 -13.36 16.74
CA SER A 215 -9.15 -13.76 15.48
C SER A 215 -9.37 -12.55 14.57
N ILE A 216 -9.04 -12.71 13.28
CA ILE A 216 -9.26 -11.69 12.24
C ILE A 216 -10.01 -12.26 11.05
N LYS A 217 -10.70 -11.38 10.31
CA LYS A 217 -11.22 -11.64 8.97
C LYS A 217 -10.81 -10.51 8.05
N ILE A 218 -10.14 -10.84 6.95
CA ILE A 218 -9.60 -9.88 5.98
C ILE A 218 -10.48 -9.86 4.74
N PHE A 219 -10.66 -8.66 4.19
CA PHE A 219 -11.35 -8.34 2.94
C PHE A 219 -10.41 -7.59 2.03
N ASP A 220 -10.49 -7.84 0.72
CA ASP A 220 -9.59 -7.26 -0.27
C ASP A 220 -9.93 -5.79 -0.65
N ASN A 221 -11.08 -5.29 -0.18
CA ASN A 221 -11.52 -3.90 -0.39
C ASN A 221 -12.55 -3.45 0.66
N GLY A 222 -12.77 -2.14 0.71
CA GLY A 222 -13.71 -1.56 1.66
C GLY A 222 -15.16 -1.96 1.40
N LYS A 223 -15.54 -2.21 0.14
CA LYS A 223 -16.92 -2.60 -0.22
C LYS A 223 -17.29 -3.96 0.35
N GLU A 224 -16.43 -4.96 0.16
CA GLU A 224 -16.67 -6.31 0.73
C GLU A 224 -16.81 -6.27 2.25
N LEU A 225 -15.97 -5.46 2.93
CA LEU A 225 -16.06 -5.29 4.38
C LEU A 225 -17.40 -4.67 4.77
N VAL A 226 -17.82 -3.57 4.13
CA VAL A 226 -19.08 -2.88 4.44
C VAL A 226 -20.28 -3.78 4.16
N ASP A 227 -20.30 -4.48 3.03
CA ASP A 227 -21.36 -5.42 2.68
C ASP A 227 -21.47 -6.56 3.72
N TYR A 228 -20.32 -7.08 4.18
CA TYR A 228 -20.29 -8.08 5.24
C TYR A 228 -20.83 -7.54 6.58
N VAL A 229 -20.41 -6.34 6.99
CA VAL A 229 -20.88 -5.72 8.23
C VAL A 229 -22.40 -5.43 8.18
N HIS A 230 -22.90 -4.95 7.04
CA HIS A 230 -24.34 -4.75 6.85
C HIS A 230 -25.12 -6.07 6.92
N ALA A 231 -24.60 -7.15 6.36
CA ALA A 231 -25.22 -8.47 6.43
C ALA A 231 -25.28 -9.05 7.86
N LEU A 232 -24.41 -8.59 8.78
CA LEU A 232 -24.48 -8.98 10.21
C LEU A 232 -25.71 -8.37 10.92
N GLY A 233 -26.23 -7.24 10.43
CA GLY A 233 -27.34 -6.52 11.07
C GLY A 233 -27.02 -6.17 12.55
N GLU A 234 -27.90 -6.53 13.49
CA GLU A 234 -27.71 -6.28 14.92
C GLU A 234 -26.48 -7.01 15.50
N LYS A 235 -26.07 -8.13 14.87
CA LYS A 235 -24.85 -8.86 15.30
C LYS A 235 -23.57 -8.09 15.00
N ALA A 236 -23.61 -7.01 14.24
CA ALA A 236 -22.45 -6.15 14.05
C ALA A 236 -21.92 -5.58 15.37
N SER A 237 -22.78 -5.44 16.38
CA SER A 237 -22.40 -4.97 17.71
C SER A 237 -21.37 -5.85 18.43
N ILE A 238 -21.21 -7.12 18.02
CA ILE A 238 -20.19 -8.02 18.61
C ILE A 238 -18.80 -7.83 18.00
N VAL A 239 -18.66 -7.13 16.86
CA VAL A 239 -17.37 -6.86 16.23
C VAL A 239 -16.52 -6.00 17.15
N PRO A 240 -15.29 -6.45 17.54
CA PRO A 240 -14.46 -5.72 18.48
C PRO A 240 -13.91 -4.43 17.90
N ALA A 241 -13.42 -4.49 16.67
CA ALA A 241 -12.85 -3.37 15.93
C ALA A 241 -12.85 -3.63 14.44
N ILE A 242 -12.76 -2.56 13.67
CA ILE A 242 -12.54 -2.57 12.22
C ILE A 242 -11.24 -1.84 11.94
N ILE A 243 -10.42 -2.40 11.05
CA ILE A 243 -9.20 -1.76 10.52
C ILE A 243 -9.41 -1.58 9.03
N THR A 244 -9.06 -0.43 8.50
CA THR A 244 -9.17 -0.16 7.07
C THR A 244 -7.95 0.60 6.55
N ASP A 245 -7.41 0.19 5.41
CA ASP A 245 -6.55 1.09 4.62
C ASP A 245 -7.39 2.21 4.01
N ILE A 246 -6.73 3.28 3.59
CA ILE A 246 -7.35 4.40 2.86
C ILE A 246 -7.49 4.07 1.38
N GLU A 247 -6.41 3.61 0.74
CA GLU A 247 -6.31 3.40 -0.70
C GLU A 247 -6.63 1.96 -1.08
N MET A 248 -7.89 1.70 -1.37
CA MET A 248 -8.35 0.38 -1.81
C MET A 248 -9.23 0.49 -3.05
N PRO A 249 -9.25 -0.55 -3.90
CA PRO A 249 -10.21 -0.68 -4.99
C PRO A 249 -11.65 -0.62 -4.49
N GLU A 250 -12.58 -0.25 -5.38
CA GLU A 250 -14.02 -0.20 -5.20
C GLU A 250 -14.51 0.77 -4.11
N MET A 251 -13.91 0.78 -2.92
CA MET A 251 -14.32 1.67 -1.83
C MET A 251 -13.11 2.03 -0.95
N SER A 252 -12.83 3.33 -0.86
CA SER A 252 -11.76 3.86 0.00
C SER A 252 -12.08 3.72 1.49
N GLY A 253 -11.04 3.67 2.33
CA GLY A 253 -11.21 3.61 3.79
C GLY A 253 -11.95 4.81 4.37
N PHE A 254 -11.83 5.99 3.79
CA PHE A 254 -12.64 7.14 4.21
C PHE A 254 -14.13 6.91 4.00
N THR A 255 -14.50 6.27 2.88
CA THR A 255 -15.88 5.90 2.61
C THR A 255 -16.37 4.83 3.58
N VAL A 256 -15.53 3.84 3.92
CA VAL A 256 -15.83 2.82 4.94
C VAL A 256 -16.13 3.48 6.28
N VAL A 257 -15.23 4.36 6.78
CA VAL A 257 -15.42 5.10 8.03
C VAL A 257 -16.75 5.87 8.00
N LYS A 258 -16.97 6.67 6.98
CA LYS A 258 -18.17 7.49 6.82
C LYS A 258 -19.45 6.66 6.85
N LEU A 259 -19.52 5.58 6.09
CA LEU A 259 -20.73 4.73 6.03
C LEU A 259 -21.03 4.06 7.36
N LEU A 260 -20.03 3.47 8.00
CA LEU A 260 -20.21 2.72 9.23
C LEU A 260 -20.44 3.63 10.43
N LYS A 261 -19.82 4.82 10.49
CA LYS A 261 -20.01 5.78 11.59
C LYS A 261 -21.35 6.52 11.50
N ASN A 262 -21.95 6.64 10.33
CA ASN A 262 -23.28 7.22 10.14
C ASN A 262 -24.42 6.21 10.34
N ASN A 263 -24.14 4.95 10.53
CA ASN A 263 -25.16 3.91 10.72
C ASN A 263 -25.33 3.61 12.23
N SER A 264 -26.57 3.65 12.72
CA SER A 264 -26.89 3.49 14.16
C SER A 264 -26.45 2.15 14.75
N THR A 265 -26.38 1.09 13.96
CA THR A 265 -25.98 -0.25 14.43
C THR A 265 -24.47 -0.46 14.48
N THR A 266 -23.70 0.35 13.73
CA THR A 266 -22.25 0.16 13.58
C THR A 266 -21.40 1.32 14.08
N LYS A 267 -21.99 2.51 14.35
CA LYS A 267 -21.28 3.73 14.76
C LYS A 267 -20.38 3.56 15.98
N ASP A 268 -20.76 2.67 16.90
CA ASP A 268 -20.04 2.43 18.16
C ASP A 268 -18.89 1.43 18.01
N ILE A 269 -18.75 0.76 16.86
CA ILE A 269 -17.63 -0.13 16.58
C ILE A 269 -16.38 0.75 16.43
N PRO A 270 -15.28 0.47 17.16
CA PRO A 270 -14.00 1.12 16.95
C PRO A 270 -13.50 0.92 15.51
N ILE A 271 -13.20 2.02 14.81
CA ILE A 271 -12.63 1.99 13.46
C ILE A 271 -11.27 2.66 13.48
N ILE A 272 -10.23 1.92 13.09
CA ILE A 272 -8.86 2.40 12.99
C ILE A 272 -8.46 2.42 11.51
N VAL A 273 -7.96 3.57 11.06
CA VAL A 273 -7.34 3.71 9.75
C VAL A 273 -5.88 3.29 9.87
N ASN A 274 -5.42 2.35 9.04
CA ASN A 274 -4.04 1.90 8.95
C ASN A 274 -3.51 2.15 7.53
N SER A 275 -2.76 3.21 7.34
CA SER A 275 -2.34 3.64 6.00
C SER A 275 -0.89 4.10 5.93
N SER A 276 -0.27 3.95 4.75
CA SER A 276 1.01 4.56 4.42
C SER A 276 0.93 6.07 4.15
N MET A 277 -0.30 6.59 3.97
CA MET A 277 -0.57 8.01 3.74
C MET A 277 -0.62 8.78 5.07
N THR A 278 0.52 9.03 5.68
CA THR A 278 0.64 9.59 7.05
C THR A 278 0.52 11.11 7.13
N GLY A 279 0.17 11.80 6.06
CA GLY A 279 -0.02 13.25 6.04
C GLY A 279 -1.03 13.72 7.11
N SER A 280 -0.75 14.88 7.74
CA SER A 280 -1.61 15.46 8.79
C SER A 280 -3.07 15.64 8.34
N ASN A 281 -3.30 15.90 7.05
CA ASN A 281 -4.63 16.06 6.48
C ASN A 281 -5.40 14.74 6.42
N ASN A 282 -4.74 13.63 6.08
CA ASN A 282 -5.38 12.32 6.05
C ASN A 282 -5.79 11.86 7.45
N LYS A 283 -4.93 12.09 8.44
CA LYS A 283 -5.28 11.83 9.85
C LYS A 283 -6.46 12.69 10.30
N ARG A 284 -6.41 13.99 10.02
CA ARG A 284 -7.50 14.92 10.36
C ARG A 284 -8.81 14.55 9.65
N GLU A 285 -8.74 14.15 8.40
CA GLU A 285 -9.92 13.72 7.64
C GLU A 285 -10.54 12.45 8.24
N ALA A 286 -9.72 11.45 8.57
CA ALA A 286 -10.19 10.24 9.26
C ALA A 286 -10.89 10.58 10.58
N GLU A 287 -10.32 11.50 11.38
CA GLU A 287 -10.91 11.99 12.63
C GLU A 287 -12.24 12.71 12.40
N VAL A 288 -12.32 13.59 11.40
CA VAL A 288 -13.56 14.32 11.03
C VAL A 288 -14.67 13.35 10.59
N LEU A 289 -14.32 12.27 9.91
CA LEU A 289 -15.26 11.23 9.49
C LEU A 289 -15.68 10.29 10.64
N GLY A 290 -15.03 10.42 11.81
CA GLY A 290 -15.36 9.69 13.01
C GLY A 290 -14.51 8.43 13.24
N ALA A 291 -13.37 8.27 12.57
CA ALA A 291 -12.42 7.21 12.91
C ALA A 291 -11.95 7.37 14.37
N ASP A 292 -11.86 6.27 15.09
CA ASP A 292 -11.43 6.27 16.50
C ASP A 292 -9.90 6.28 16.62
N GLY A 293 -9.17 5.98 15.55
CA GLY A 293 -7.72 5.99 15.54
C GLY A 293 -7.13 5.99 14.14
N PHE A 294 -5.85 6.39 14.08
CA PHE A 294 -5.05 6.38 12.85
C PHE A 294 -3.66 5.83 13.18
N VAL A 295 -3.24 4.81 12.45
CA VAL A 295 -1.93 4.16 12.61
C VAL A 295 -1.21 4.15 11.27
N ASP A 296 0.06 4.56 11.28
CA ASP A 296 0.98 4.41 10.15
C ASP A 296 1.26 2.93 9.90
N LYS A 297 1.23 2.46 8.64
CA LYS A 297 1.54 1.07 8.28
C LYS A 297 2.93 0.61 8.77
N THR A 298 3.90 1.52 8.89
CA THR A 298 5.22 1.22 9.49
C THR A 298 5.17 0.95 11.00
N LYS A 299 4.04 1.26 11.64
CA LYS A 299 3.80 1.11 13.09
C LYS A 299 2.57 0.26 13.37
N SER A 300 2.21 -0.65 12.47
CA SER A 300 1.01 -1.51 12.59
C SER A 300 0.98 -2.36 13.88
N GLN A 301 2.15 -2.62 14.50
CA GLN A 301 2.23 -3.23 15.84
C GLN A 301 1.49 -2.43 16.93
N ASN A 302 1.26 -1.11 16.73
CA ASN A 302 0.53 -0.27 17.67
C ASN A 302 -1.00 -0.39 17.54
N ILE A 303 -1.51 -1.12 16.56
CA ILE A 303 -2.96 -1.27 16.32
C ILE A 303 -3.64 -1.95 17.52
N ILE A 304 -3.09 -3.08 17.99
CA ILE A 304 -3.68 -3.82 19.10
C ILE A 304 -3.69 -3.00 20.40
N PRO A 305 -2.58 -2.36 20.84
CA PRO A 305 -2.59 -1.44 21.96
C PRO A 305 -3.66 -0.35 21.84
N LEU A 306 -3.79 0.27 20.66
CA LEU A 306 -4.76 1.32 20.40
C LEU A 306 -6.21 0.79 20.49
N ILE A 307 -6.51 -0.40 19.94
CA ILE A 307 -7.82 -1.03 20.11
C ILE A 307 -8.17 -1.20 21.59
N ILE A 308 -7.21 -1.69 22.39
CA ILE A 308 -7.40 -1.92 23.82
C ILE A 308 -7.67 -0.60 24.55
N GLU A 309 -6.92 0.45 24.24
CA GLU A 309 -7.10 1.79 24.80
C GLU A 309 -8.50 2.34 24.49
N ILE A 310 -8.92 2.32 23.22
CA ILE A 310 -10.23 2.80 22.75
C ILE A 310 -11.36 2.02 23.46
N MET A 311 -11.24 0.70 23.56
CA MET A 311 -12.27 -0.13 24.20
C MET A 311 -12.35 0.07 25.72
N ASN A 312 -11.26 0.47 26.37
CA ASN A 312 -11.24 0.76 27.80
C ASN A 312 -11.72 2.18 28.13
N SER A 313 -11.56 3.14 27.20
CA SER A 313 -12.04 4.52 27.36
C SER A 313 -13.55 4.68 27.12
N LYS A 314 -14.18 3.76 26.38
CA LYS A 314 -15.65 3.76 26.11
C LYS A 314 -16.47 3.05 27.19
N LYS A 315 -15.87 2.68 28.32
CA LYS A 315 -16.57 2.16 29.50
C LYS A 315 -16.94 3.30 30.46
#